data_ee55e61ebd0fe0f061b5d8e8c187eec9
#
_entry.id   ee55e61ebd0fe0f061b5d8e8c187eec9
#
_cell.length_a   1.000
_cell.length_b   1.000
_cell.length_c   1.000
_cell.angle_alpha   90.00
_cell.angle_beta   90.00
_cell.angle_gamma   90.00
#
_symmetry.space_group_name_H-M   'P 1'
#
loop_
_entity.id
_entity.type
_entity.pdbx_description
1 polymer ?
#
loop_
_entity_poly.entity_id
_entity_poly.type
_entity_poly.pdbx_seq_one_letter_code
_entity_poly.pdbx_strand_id
1 'polypeptide(L)'
;MSLALNTKHLSSFIKEEEYKAIYPQVEAAHKTLEAKDGPGSDFLGWMYLPRDYDKEEFARIKAAAAKIREDSDVLVVAGIGG
;
A
#
# COMPACT_ATOMS: atom_id res chain seq x y z
N MET A 1 -4.57 -7.14 13.23
CA MET A 1 -3.17 -7.26 12.75
C MET A 1 -2.55 -5.87 12.83
N SER A 2 -1.42 -5.70 13.49
CA SER A 2 -0.71 -4.43 13.59
C SER A 2 0.60 -4.51 12.80
N LEU A 3 0.94 -3.43 12.09
CA LEU A 3 2.25 -3.27 11.48
C LEU A 3 3.16 -2.53 12.45
N ALA A 4 4.43 -2.95 12.54
CA ALA A 4 5.45 -2.29 13.33
C ALA A 4 6.72 -2.13 12.51
N LEU A 5 7.37 -0.97 12.63
CA LEU A 5 8.66 -0.71 12.03
C LEU A 5 9.76 -1.12 13.02
N ASN A 6 10.64 -2.04 12.60
CA ASN A 6 11.80 -2.43 13.39
C ASN A 6 13.07 -1.75 12.87
N THR A 7 13.57 -0.80 13.63
CA THR A 7 14.77 -0.01 13.30
C THR A 7 16.04 -0.49 14.00
N LYS A 8 16.02 -1.67 14.65
CA LYS A 8 17.12 -2.20 15.46
C LYS A 8 18.48 -2.18 14.74
N HIS A 9 18.50 -2.44 13.44
CA HIS A 9 19.74 -2.52 12.66
C HIS A 9 20.18 -1.17 12.08
N LEU A 10 19.43 -0.08 12.31
CA LEU A 10 19.77 1.26 11.82
C LEU A 10 20.60 2.05 12.82
N SER A 11 20.62 1.66 14.10
CA SER A 11 21.24 2.44 15.19
C SER A 11 22.75 2.69 15.05
N SER A 12 23.46 1.86 14.30
CA SER A 12 24.88 2.06 13.97
C SER A 12 25.12 3.04 12.81
N PHE A 13 24.09 3.33 12.01
CA PHE A 13 24.18 4.15 10.79
C PHE A 13 23.51 5.51 10.95
N ILE A 14 22.41 5.57 11.70
CA ILE A 14 21.59 6.76 11.88
C ILE A 14 21.48 7.08 13.36
N LYS A 15 21.82 8.29 13.74
CA LYS A 15 21.76 8.77 15.11
C LYS A 15 20.41 9.43 15.42
N GLU A 16 20.08 9.50 16.69
CA GLU A 16 18.82 10.11 17.15
C GLU A 16 18.69 11.59 16.74
N GLU A 17 19.79 12.33 16.69
CA GLU A 17 19.81 13.73 16.26
C GLU A 17 19.42 13.88 14.77
N GLU A 18 19.78 12.91 13.92
CA GLU A 18 19.43 12.91 12.49
C GLU A 18 17.93 12.68 12.29
N TYR A 19 17.33 11.78 13.05
CA TYR A 19 15.88 11.61 13.08
C TYR A 19 15.16 12.89 13.50
N LYS A 20 15.62 13.54 14.56
CA LYS A 20 15.04 14.80 15.05
C LYS A 20 15.19 15.93 14.04
N ALA A 21 16.29 15.99 13.32
CA ALA A 21 16.54 17.02 12.32
C ALA A 21 15.62 16.88 11.09
N ILE A 22 15.31 15.65 10.66
CA ILE A 22 14.47 15.42 9.48
C ILE A 22 12.97 15.39 9.81
N TYR A 23 12.59 15.14 11.05
CA TYR A 23 11.19 14.94 11.44
C TYR A 23 10.24 16.05 11.01
N PRO A 24 10.58 17.37 11.12
CA PRO A 24 9.70 18.44 10.64
C PRO A 24 9.42 18.37 9.14
N GLN A 25 10.38 17.91 8.34
CA GLN A 25 10.20 17.73 6.89
C GLN A 25 9.27 16.55 6.61
N VAL A 26 9.42 15.45 7.34
CA VAL A 26 8.53 14.27 7.24
C VAL A 26 7.11 14.65 7.63
N GLU A 27 6.92 15.42 8.70
CA GLU A 27 5.60 15.89 9.13
C GLU A 27 4.95 16.79 8.07
N ALA A 28 5.70 17.71 7.47
CA ALA A 28 5.21 18.57 6.39
C ALA A 28 4.82 17.74 5.14
N ALA A 29 5.66 16.80 4.74
CA ALA A 29 5.37 15.91 3.62
C ALA A 29 4.13 15.03 3.87
N HIS A 30 3.96 14.54 5.10
CA HIS A 30 2.77 13.79 5.49
C HIS A 30 1.49 14.64 5.38
N LYS A 31 1.52 15.89 5.84
CA LYS A 31 0.38 16.82 5.70
C LYS A 31 0.02 17.07 4.24
N THR A 32 1.00 17.28 3.37
CA THR A 32 0.81 17.43 1.92
C THR A 32 0.19 16.18 1.30
N LEU A 33 0.65 14.99 1.70
CA LEU A 33 0.09 13.71 1.25
C LEU A 33 -1.37 13.54 1.66
N GLU A 34 -1.69 13.82 2.91
CA GLU A 34 -3.07 13.73 3.44
C GLU A 34 -4.01 14.77 2.78
N ALA A 35 -3.52 15.99 2.55
CA ALA A 35 -4.27 17.05 1.87
C ALA A 35 -4.46 16.79 0.38
N LYS A 36 -3.63 15.90 -0.22
CA LYS A 36 -3.64 15.59 -1.66
C LYS A 36 -3.45 16.82 -2.55
N ASP A 37 -2.64 17.76 -2.12
CA ASP A 37 -2.41 19.04 -2.78
C ASP A 37 -0.97 19.22 -3.33
N GLY A 38 -0.14 18.20 -3.18
CA GLY A 38 1.23 18.18 -3.68
C GLY A 38 1.37 17.59 -5.09
N PRO A 39 2.59 17.62 -5.64
CA PRO A 39 2.92 16.96 -6.91
C PRO A 39 2.56 15.46 -6.88
N GLY A 40 1.86 14.98 -7.91
CA GLY A 40 1.42 13.59 -8.02
C GLY A 40 0.12 13.28 -7.27
N SER A 41 -0.63 14.28 -6.83
CA SER A 41 -1.92 14.12 -6.14
C SER A 41 -2.95 13.30 -6.94
N ASP A 42 -2.88 13.31 -8.27
CA ASP A 42 -3.74 12.51 -9.14
C ASP A 42 -3.50 10.99 -9.02
N PHE A 43 -2.38 10.58 -8.43
CA PHE A 43 -1.96 9.19 -8.31
C PHE A 43 -2.09 8.62 -6.89
N LEU A 44 -2.94 9.19 -6.05
CA LEU A 44 -3.11 8.81 -4.63
C LEU A 44 -4.31 7.89 -4.36
N GLY A 45 -4.84 7.23 -5.39
CA GLY A 45 -5.95 6.28 -5.23
C GLY A 45 -5.64 5.11 -4.30
N TRP A 46 -4.37 4.76 -4.15
CA TRP A 46 -3.90 3.67 -3.29
C TRP A 46 -3.96 3.97 -1.79
N MET A 47 -3.93 5.25 -1.36
CA MET A 47 -3.80 5.65 0.05
C MET A 47 -4.81 5.00 0.99
N TYR A 48 -6.06 4.98 0.57
CA TYR A 48 -7.16 4.43 1.38
C TYR A 48 -7.79 3.18 0.77
N LEU A 49 -7.19 2.64 -0.29
CA LEU A 49 -7.70 1.47 -1.00
C LEU A 49 -8.00 0.27 -0.08
N PRO A 50 -7.20 -0.05 0.94
CA PRO A 50 -7.52 -1.15 1.85
C PRO A 50 -8.83 -0.99 2.62
N ARG A 51 -9.29 0.25 2.80
CA ARG A 51 -10.55 0.58 3.45
C ARG A 51 -11.68 0.80 2.44
N ASP A 52 -11.37 1.54 1.37
CA ASP A 52 -12.35 2.16 0.46
C ASP A 52 -12.43 1.43 -0.89
N TYR A 53 -11.90 0.20 -0.99
CA TYR A 53 -12.02 -0.60 -2.20
C TYR A 53 -13.49 -0.92 -2.55
N ASP A 54 -13.78 -1.11 -3.83
CA ASP A 54 -15.09 -1.53 -4.32
C ASP A 54 -15.42 -2.95 -3.83
N LYS A 55 -16.31 -3.05 -2.86
CA LYS A 55 -16.69 -4.31 -2.23
C LYS A 55 -17.57 -5.16 -3.14
N GLU A 56 -18.34 -4.54 -4.04
CA GLU A 56 -19.18 -5.25 -5.01
C GLU A 56 -18.30 -5.87 -6.11
N GLU A 57 -17.34 -5.11 -6.63
CA GLU A 57 -16.34 -5.64 -7.55
C GLU A 57 -15.56 -6.80 -6.93
N PHE A 58 -15.10 -6.64 -5.70
CA PHE A 58 -14.38 -7.70 -4.98
C PHE A 58 -15.24 -8.96 -4.78
N ALA A 59 -16.54 -8.80 -4.50
CA ALA A 59 -17.48 -9.91 -4.41
C ALA A 59 -17.64 -10.64 -5.76
N ARG A 60 -17.70 -9.90 -6.88
CA ARG A 60 -17.74 -10.47 -8.24
C ARG A 60 -16.45 -11.25 -8.56
N ILE A 61 -15.29 -10.69 -8.20
CA ILE A 61 -13.99 -11.37 -8.37
C ILE A 61 -13.98 -12.70 -7.60
N LYS A 62 -14.45 -12.69 -6.35
CA LYS A 62 -14.52 -13.91 -5.53
C LYS A 62 -15.48 -14.95 -6.12
N ALA A 63 -16.63 -14.52 -6.63
CA ALA A 63 -17.59 -15.42 -7.27
C ALA A 63 -17.01 -16.04 -8.55
N ALA A 64 -16.34 -15.25 -9.39
CA ALA A 64 -15.65 -15.75 -10.58
C ALA A 64 -14.54 -16.74 -10.23
N ALA A 65 -13.73 -16.44 -9.21
CA ALA A 65 -12.68 -17.33 -8.72
C ALA A 65 -13.24 -18.66 -8.18
N ALA A 66 -14.36 -18.62 -7.47
CA ALA A 66 -15.06 -19.82 -7.00
C ALA A 66 -15.54 -20.69 -8.16
N LYS A 67 -16.17 -20.07 -9.18
CA LYS A 67 -16.62 -20.77 -10.38
C LYS A 67 -15.47 -21.42 -11.15
N ILE A 68 -14.37 -20.70 -11.38
CA ILE A 68 -13.19 -21.25 -12.06
C ILE A 68 -12.65 -22.46 -11.27
N ARG A 69 -12.61 -22.37 -9.95
CA ARG A 69 -12.15 -23.46 -9.10
C ARG A 69 -13.06 -24.69 -9.12
N GLU A 70 -14.36 -24.50 -9.34
CA GLU A 70 -15.34 -25.58 -9.49
C GLU A 70 -15.24 -26.24 -10.87
N ASP A 71 -15.07 -25.44 -11.93
CA ASP A 71 -15.10 -25.88 -13.32
C ASP A 71 -13.76 -26.42 -13.87
N SER A 72 -12.66 -26.22 -13.12
CA SER A 72 -11.30 -26.45 -13.67
C SER A 72 -10.37 -27.09 -12.64
N ASP A 73 -9.62 -28.11 -13.08
CA ASP A 73 -8.55 -28.72 -12.28
C ASP A 73 -7.26 -27.89 -12.28
N VAL A 74 -7.02 -27.15 -13.36
CA VAL A 74 -5.80 -26.34 -13.53
C VAL A 74 -6.15 -24.99 -14.15
N LEU A 75 -5.60 -23.92 -13.58
CA LEU A 75 -5.62 -22.58 -14.16
C LEU A 75 -4.21 -22.22 -14.64
N VAL A 76 -4.08 -21.94 -15.94
CA VAL A 76 -2.84 -21.47 -16.54
C VAL A 76 -2.93 -19.97 -16.80
N VAL A 77 -2.04 -19.18 -16.24
CA VAL A 77 -1.95 -17.75 -16.48
C VAL A 77 -0.74 -17.44 -17.35
N ALA A 78 -0.99 -17.01 -18.59
CA ALA A 78 0.04 -16.51 -19.47
C ALA A 78 0.02 -14.98 -19.44
N GLY A 79 1.12 -14.39 -18.97
CA GLY A 79 1.24 -12.95 -18.83
C GLY A 79 2.67 -12.47 -18.96
N ILE A 80 2.81 -11.17 -19.01
CA ILE A 80 4.11 -10.51 -18.94
C ILE A 80 4.25 -9.89 -17.54
N GLY A 81 5.46 -9.99 -16.97
CA GLY A 81 5.68 -9.51 -15.59
C GLY A 81 5.21 -8.08 -15.36
N GLY A 82 4.65 -7.83 -14.19
CA GLY A 82 4.11 -6.54 -13.77
C GLY A 82 5.13 -5.62 -13.09
#